data_d245e6e25381b3aa83fec98be67c0918
#
_entry.id   d245e6e25381b3aa83fec98be67c0918
#
_cell.length_a   1.000
_cell.length_b   1.000
_cell.length_c   1.000
_cell.angle_alpha   90.00
_cell.angle_beta   90.00
_cell.angle_gamma   90.00
#
_symmetry.space_group_name_H-M   'P 1'
#
loop_
_entity.id
_entity.type
_entity.pdbx_description
1 polymer ?
#
loop_
_entity_poly.entity_id
_entity_poly.type
_entity_poly.pdbx_seq_one_letter_code
_entity_poly.pdbx_strand_id
1 'polypeptide(L)'
;MGETAGQRGTRYERELVNALRQSSYGALRFPASGSATTRSVPDILAAQPVNDLTSLWGIELKSGKSTTLYVEGAEVSKLRAFTGRWGAQTFLAARFTTQATDRSHWLVEPDNARETEGGNYGLPIDDIEQRATYRVIPASKNERATVVEL
;
A
#
# COMPACT_ATOMS: atom_id res chain seq x y z
N MET A 1 2.05 -4.23 27.55
CA MET A 1 1.18 -3.30 26.83
C MET A 1 1.33 -3.49 25.35
N GLY A 2 0.23 -3.58 24.64
CA GLY A 2 0.24 -3.88 23.21
C GLY A 2 0.62 -2.69 22.34
N GLU A 3 0.97 -3.01 21.11
CA GLU A 3 1.22 -2.03 20.05
C GLU A 3 -0.06 -1.25 19.75
N THR A 4 0.04 0.06 19.60
CA THR A 4 -1.11 0.89 19.19
C THR A 4 -1.40 0.69 17.70
N ALA A 5 -2.61 1.10 17.26
CA ALA A 5 -2.98 1.06 15.84
C ALA A 5 -2.03 1.91 14.99
N GLY A 6 -1.62 3.09 15.48
CA GLY A 6 -0.68 3.94 14.77
C GLY A 6 0.72 3.33 14.65
N GLN A 7 1.20 2.70 15.72
CA GLN A 7 2.49 2.01 15.69
C GLN A 7 2.47 0.82 14.73
N ARG A 8 1.37 0.08 14.70
CA ARG A 8 1.20 -1.05 13.79
C ARG A 8 1.17 -0.59 12.33
N GLY A 9 0.46 0.49 12.04
CA GLY A 9 0.44 1.07 10.69
C GLY A 9 1.84 1.47 10.23
N THR A 10 2.58 2.17 11.08
CA THR A 10 3.96 2.58 10.79
C THR A 10 4.87 1.37 10.57
N ARG A 11 4.70 0.31 11.34
CA ARG A 11 5.49 -0.91 11.19
C ARG A 11 5.28 -1.55 9.81
N TYR A 12 4.04 -1.64 9.34
CA TYR A 12 3.75 -2.24 8.05
C TYR A 12 4.12 -1.32 6.88
N GLU A 13 4.05 -0.01 7.05
CA GLU A 13 4.59 0.93 6.06
C GLU A 13 6.09 0.74 5.89
N ARG A 14 6.82 0.62 6.99
CA ARG A 14 8.28 0.35 6.95
C ARG A 14 8.58 -1.02 6.34
N GLU A 15 7.78 -2.02 6.64
CA GLU A 15 7.92 -3.34 6.04
C GLU A 15 7.81 -3.26 4.51
N LEU A 16 6.81 -2.55 4.01
CA LEU A 16 6.61 -2.38 2.57
C LEU A 16 7.75 -1.58 1.93
N VAL A 17 8.16 -0.48 2.54
CA VAL A 17 9.28 0.34 2.04
C VAL A 17 10.56 -0.50 1.95
N ASN A 18 10.86 -1.27 3.00
CA ASN A 18 12.06 -2.11 3.02
C ASN A 18 12.01 -3.19 1.94
N ALA A 19 10.85 -3.81 1.76
CA ALA A 19 10.67 -4.83 0.72
C ALA A 19 10.86 -4.25 -0.68
N LEU A 20 10.32 -3.06 -0.94
CA LEU A 20 10.49 -2.38 -2.22
C LEU A 20 11.96 -2.03 -2.47
N ARG A 21 12.64 -1.46 -1.47
CA ARG A 21 14.06 -1.11 -1.59
C ARG A 21 14.92 -2.35 -1.85
N GLN A 22 14.65 -3.44 -1.16
CA GLN A 22 15.37 -4.71 -1.35
C GLN A 22 15.10 -5.32 -2.72
N SER A 23 14.03 -4.92 -3.37
CA SER A 23 13.67 -5.36 -4.72
C SER A 23 14.10 -4.37 -5.79
N SER A 24 15.01 -3.46 -5.46
CA SER A 24 15.59 -2.45 -6.38
C SER A 24 14.63 -1.33 -6.78
N TYR A 25 13.60 -1.09 -5.99
CA TYR A 25 12.72 0.06 -6.16
C TYR A 25 13.21 1.22 -5.28
N GLY A 26 13.06 2.45 -5.74
CA GLY A 26 13.10 3.59 -4.84
C GLY A 26 11.84 3.59 -3.98
N ALA A 27 11.96 3.87 -2.71
CA ALA A 27 10.79 3.98 -1.84
C ALA A 27 11.09 4.80 -0.61
N LEU A 28 10.13 5.61 -0.21
CA LEU A 28 10.21 6.36 1.04
C LEU A 28 8.82 6.44 1.68
N ARG A 29 8.82 6.52 2.99
CA ARG A 29 7.61 6.69 3.78
C ARG A 29 7.47 8.17 4.14
N PHE A 30 6.30 8.74 3.90
CA PHE A 30 6.01 10.05 4.44
C PHE A 30 5.69 9.92 5.93
N PRO A 31 6.30 10.72 6.79
CA PRO A 31 5.96 10.69 8.20
C PRO A 31 4.47 10.97 8.38
N ALA A 32 3.79 10.10 9.14
CA ALA A 32 2.42 10.35 9.51
C ALA A 32 2.41 11.56 10.42
N SER A 33 2.00 12.67 9.90
CA SER A 33 1.88 13.90 10.66
C SER A 33 0.53 13.99 11.35
N GLY A 34 -0.19 12.87 11.38
CA GLY A 34 -1.46 12.76 12.05
C GLY A 34 -2.50 13.71 11.47
N SER A 35 -3.51 13.98 12.27
CA SER A 35 -4.61 14.89 11.91
C SER A 35 -4.17 16.35 11.76
N ALA A 36 -2.91 16.67 12.06
CA ALA A 36 -2.42 18.05 12.07
C ALA A 36 -1.99 18.55 10.68
N THR A 37 -1.86 17.66 9.69
CA THR A 37 -1.47 18.15 8.38
C THR A 37 -2.65 18.17 7.43
N THR A 38 -2.75 19.31 6.74
CA THR A 38 -3.69 19.50 5.65
C THR A 38 -3.12 19.02 4.32
N ARG A 39 -1.88 18.55 4.31
CA ARG A 39 -1.21 18.13 3.07
C ARG A 39 -1.71 16.76 2.64
N SER A 40 -2.07 16.68 1.36
CA SER A 40 -2.44 15.43 0.72
C SER A 40 -1.18 14.73 0.25
N VAL A 41 -0.63 13.88 1.10
CA VAL A 41 0.53 13.04 0.75
C VAL A 41 0.18 11.58 0.95
N PRO A 42 0.73 10.68 0.14
CA PRO A 42 0.52 9.24 0.35
C PRO A 42 1.30 8.75 1.58
N ASP A 43 0.98 7.55 2.03
CA ASP A 43 1.80 6.90 3.06
C ASP A 43 3.21 6.61 2.53
N ILE A 44 3.30 6.18 1.28
CA ILE A 44 4.55 5.78 0.63
C ILE A 44 4.59 6.33 -0.80
N LEU A 45 5.76 6.83 -1.18
CA LEU A 45 6.10 7.12 -2.57
C LEU A 45 7.15 6.10 -3.01
N ALA A 46 6.91 5.44 -4.13
CA ALA A 46 7.84 4.48 -4.69
C ALA A 46 8.16 4.82 -6.15
N ALA A 47 9.31 4.35 -6.61
CA ALA A 47 9.76 4.55 -7.97
C ALA A 47 10.29 3.25 -8.55
N GLN A 48 9.72 2.84 -9.68
CA GLN A 48 10.19 1.69 -10.43
C GLN A 48 10.94 2.18 -11.67
N PRO A 49 12.26 1.95 -11.76
CA PRO A 49 12.99 2.24 -12.99
C PRO A 49 12.66 1.19 -14.06
N VAL A 50 12.22 1.63 -15.22
CA VAL A 50 11.87 0.76 -16.35
C VAL A 50 12.42 1.37 -17.63
N ASN A 51 13.37 0.67 -18.29
CA ASN A 51 13.88 1.08 -19.61
C ASN A 51 14.26 2.57 -19.68
N ASP A 52 15.06 3.03 -18.74
CA ASP A 52 15.52 4.42 -18.60
C ASP A 52 14.43 5.44 -18.24
N LEU A 53 13.21 4.97 -18.03
CA LEU A 53 12.10 5.78 -17.51
C LEU A 53 11.85 5.42 -16.05
N THR A 54 11.22 6.34 -15.34
CA THR A 54 10.83 6.11 -13.96
C THR A 54 9.32 6.15 -13.85
N SER A 55 8.75 5.09 -13.31
CA SER A 55 7.33 5.04 -12.96
C SER A 55 7.18 5.30 -11.48
N LEU A 56 6.41 6.33 -11.13
CA LEU A 56 6.17 6.68 -9.74
C LEU A 56 4.86 6.06 -9.25
N TRP A 57 4.87 5.62 -8.00
CA TRP A 57 3.70 5.04 -7.33
C TRP A 57 3.40 5.82 -6.06
N GLY A 58 2.17 6.27 -5.90
CA GLY A 58 1.68 6.78 -4.62
C GLY A 58 0.83 5.69 -3.97
N ILE A 59 1.15 5.33 -2.73
CA ILE A 59 0.56 4.19 -2.05
C ILE A 59 -0.06 4.61 -0.73
N GLU A 60 -1.32 4.21 -0.51
CA GLU A 60 -1.99 4.28 0.78
C GLU A 60 -2.11 2.86 1.33
N LEU A 61 -1.58 2.61 2.52
CA LEU A 61 -1.52 1.27 3.11
C LEU A 61 -2.57 1.11 4.20
N LYS A 62 -3.32 0.03 4.12
CA LYS A 62 -4.20 -0.43 5.20
C LYS A 62 -3.77 -1.81 5.67
N SER A 63 -3.77 -2.00 6.97
CA SER A 63 -3.43 -3.27 7.59
C SER A 63 -4.45 -3.62 8.66
N GLY A 64 -4.67 -4.90 8.88
CA GLY A 64 -5.59 -5.32 9.92
C GLY A 64 -5.96 -6.79 9.85
N LYS A 65 -6.75 -7.20 10.83
CA LYS A 65 -7.20 -8.59 10.99
C LYS A 65 -8.48 -8.90 10.22
N SER A 66 -9.18 -7.88 9.74
CA SER A 66 -10.45 -8.07 9.02
C SER A 66 -10.21 -8.73 7.68
N THR A 67 -11.22 -9.47 7.21
CA THR A 67 -11.19 -10.11 5.90
C THR A 67 -11.37 -9.11 4.76
N THR A 68 -11.88 -7.93 5.05
CA THR A 68 -11.94 -6.81 4.11
C THR A 68 -11.37 -5.59 4.79
N LEU A 69 -10.39 -4.96 4.17
CA LEU A 69 -9.83 -3.69 4.61
C LEU A 69 -10.47 -2.57 3.80
N TYR A 70 -10.73 -1.43 4.44
CA TYR A 70 -11.41 -0.32 3.78
C TYR A 70 -10.54 0.92 3.76
N VAL A 71 -10.59 1.63 2.64
CA VAL A 71 -9.99 2.96 2.49
C VAL A 71 -11.14 3.94 2.27
N GLU A 72 -11.18 4.99 3.06
CA GLU A 72 -12.23 5.99 2.92
C GLU A 72 -12.13 6.73 1.59
N GLY A 73 -13.28 7.06 1.01
CA GLY A 73 -13.33 7.78 -0.27
C GLY A 73 -12.54 9.08 -0.24
N ALA A 74 -12.57 9.81 0.89
CA ALA A 74 -11.79 11.03 1.06
C ALA A 74 -10.28 10.78 0.99
N GLU A 75 -9.80 9.69 1.56
CA GLU A 75 -8.38 9.31 1.49
C GLU A 75 -7.97 8.99 0.05
N VAL A 76 -8.81 8.27 -0.68
CA VAL A 76 -8.55 7.94 -2.08
C VAL A 76 -8.52 9.20 -2.95
N SER A 77 -9.44 10.14 -2.70
CA SER A 77 -9.47 11.41 -3.44
C SER A 77 -8.19 12.21 -3.22
N LYS A 78 -7.70 12.27 -1.98
CA LYS A 78 -6.43 12.94 -1.66
C LYS A 78 -5.24 12.26 -2.32
N LEU A 79 -5.23 10.94 -2.31
CA LEU A 79 -4.18 10.16 -2.95
C LEU A 79 -4.16 10.40 -4.46
N ARG A 80 -5.31 10.38 -5.11
CA ARG A 80 -5.43 10.66 -6.54
C ARG A 80 -5.01 12.09 -6.89
N ALA A 81 -5.33 13.06 -6.04
CA ALA A 81 -4.90 14.44 -6.24
C ALA A 81 -3.37 14.54 -6.22
N PHE A 82 -2.72 13.84 -5.30
CA PHE A 82 -1.26 13.77 -5.25
C PHE A 82 -0.68 13.08 -6.49
N THR A 83 -1.15 11.87 -6.79
CA THR A 83 -0.59 11.09 -7.89
C THR A 83 -0.80 11.77 -9.25
N GLY A 84 -1.94 12.45 -9.41
CA GLY A 84 -2.23 13.19 -10.63
C GLY A 84 -1.25 14.33 -10.89
N ARG A 85 -0.79 15.01 -9.83
CA ARG A 85 0.19 16.10 -9.95
C ARG A 85 1.59 15.59 -10.33
N TRP A 86 1.93 14.38 -9.89
CA TRP A 86 3.26 13.82 -10.09
C TRP A 86 3.33 12.86 -11.28
N GLY A 87 2.21 12.64 -11.97
CA GLY A 87 2.16 11.62 -13.02
C GLY A 87 2.40 10.22 -12.47
N ALA A 88 2.02 9.99 -11.21
CA ALA A 88 2.24 8.72 -10.53
C ALA A 88 1.02 7.82 -10.66
N GLN A 89 1.25 6.50 -10.59
CA GLN A 89 0.18 5.54 -10.46
C GLN A 89 -0.32 5.51 -9.02
N THR A 90 -1.58 5.18 -8.84
CA THR A 90 -2.25 5.17 -7.54
C THR A 90 -2.47 3.73 -7.10
N PHE A 91 -2.02 3.38 -5.89
CA PHE A 91 -2.25 2.07 -5.32
C PHE A 91 -2.78 2.15 -3.90
N LEU A 92 -3.73 1.25 -3.61
CA LEU A 92 -4.16 0.95 -2.27
C LEU A 92 -3.51 -0.37 -1.89
N ALA A 93 -2.74 -0.39 -0.81
CA ALA A 93 -2.04 -1.59 -0.38
C ALA A 93 -2.78 -2.23 0.79
N ALA A 94 -3.02 -3.53 0.70
CA ALA A 94 -3.65 -4.31 1.74
C ALA A 94 -2.64 -5.25 2.38
N ARG A 95 -2.48 -5.17 3.69
CA ARG A 95 -1.66 -6.08 4.48
C ARG A 95 -2.55 -6.78 5.49
N PHE A 96 -2.99 -8.00 5.16
CA PHE A 96 -3.83 -8.80 6.05
C PHE A 96 -2.96 -9.47 7.11
N THR A 97 -3.32 -9.32 8.37
CA THR A 97 -2.50 -9.79 9.49
C THR A 97 -3.04 -11.07 10.15
N THR A 98 -4.17 -11.60 9.66
CA THR A 98 -4.78 -12.81 10.17
C THR A 98 -4.12 -14.09 9.68
N GLN A 99 -3.42 -14.03 8.54
CA GLN A 99 -2.76 -15.20 8.00
C GLN A 99 -1.29 -15.15 8.41
N ALA A 100 -0.93 -15.99 9.34
CA ALA A 100 0.39 -16.00 9.96
C ALA A 100 1.53 -16.28 8.95
N THR A 101 1.22 -16.93 7.84
CA THR A 101 2.21 -17.32 6.84
C THR A 101 2.31 -16.37 5.66
N ASP A 102 1.28 -15.57 5.43
CA ASP A 102 1.28 -14.65 4.29
C ASP A 102 1.53 -13.22 4.76
N ARG A 103 2.71 -12.73 4.47
CA ARG A 103 3.15 -11.38 4.82
C ARG A 103 3.04 -10.42 3.65
N SER A 104 2.29 -10.79 2.61
CA SER A 104 2.20 -10.01 1.39
C SER A 104 1.51 -8.68 1.58
N HIS A 105 1.99 -7.71 0.83
CA HIS A 105 1.30 -6.45 0.60
C HIS A 105 0.72 -6.51 -0.81
N TRP A 106 -0.59 -6.38 -0.91
CA TRP A 106 -1.30 -6.45 -2.20
C TRP A 106 -1.58 -5.03 -2.67
N LEU A 107 -1.03 -4.66 -3.83
CA LEU A 107 -1.19 -3.32 -4.38
C LEU A 107 -2.32 -3.34 -5.42
N VAL A 108 -3.39 -2.62 -5.11
CA VAL A 108 -4.63 -2.61 -5.87
C VAL A 108 -4.88 -1.20 -6.40
N GLU A 109 -5.08 -1.07 -7.71
CA GLU A 109 -5.55 0.21 -8.25
C GLU A 109 -6.96 0.49 -7.71
N PRO A 110 -7.29 1.75 -7.37
CA PRO A 110 -8.62 2.05 -6.80
C PRO A 110 -9.79 1.56 -7.65
N ASP A 111 -9.65 1.59 -8.97
CA ASP A 111 -10.71 1.13 -9.87
C ASP A 111 -10.95 -0.38 -9.79
N ASN A 112 -9.97 -1.14 -9.28
CA ASN A 112 -10.09 -2.58 -9.08
C ASN A 112 -10.49 -2.97 -7.65
N ALA A 113 -10.62 -2.00 -6.76
CA ALA A 113 -11.17 -2.22 -5.43
C ALA A 113 -12.68 -2.36 -5.50
N ARG A 114 -13.29 -2.88 -4.44
CA ARG A 114 -14.74 -2.99 -4.35
C ARG A 114 -15.30 -1.69 -3.78
N GLU A 115 -15.90 -0.87 -4.64
CA GLU A 115 -16.51 0.37 -4.19
C GLU A 115 -17.80 0.07 -3.42
N THR A 116 -17.97 0.70 -2.25
CA THR A 116 -19.16 0.53 -1.43
C THR A 116 -20.18 1.60 -1.74
N GLU A 117 -21.45 1.39 -1.32
CA GLU A 117 -22.51 2.39 -1.49
C GLU A 117 -22.17 3.72 -0.82
N GLY A 118 -21.40 3.69 0.26
CA GLY A 118 -20.97 4.89 0.97
C GLY A 118 -19.79 5.61 0.32
N GLY A 119 -19.29 5.12 -0.81
CA GLY A 119 -18.16 5.74 -1.52
C GLY A 119 -16.79 5.36 -0.97
N ASN A 120 -16.70 4.31 -0.16
CA ASN A 120 -15.44 3.78 0.33
C ASN A 120 -14.95 2.65 -0.58
N TYR A 121 -13.69 2.29 -0.43
CA TYR A 121 -13.04 1.28 -1.26
C TYR A 121 -12.68 0.07 -0.41
N GLY A 122 -13.22 -1.08 -0.75
CA GLY A 122 -12.98 -2.34 -0.04
C GLY A 122 -11.90 -3.17 -0.72
N LEU A 123 -11.03 -3.76 0.09
CA LEU A 123 -9.98 -4.66 -0.34
C LEU A 123 -10.26 -6.03 0.31
N PRO A 124 -11.06 -6.90 -0.34
CA PRO A 124 -11.42 -8.18 0.25
C PRO A 124 -10.32 -9.23 0.06
N ILE A 125 -10.04 -9.99 1.12
CA ILE A 125 -9.00 -11.02 1.09
C ILE A 125 -9.34 -12.15 0.10
N ASP A 126 -10.62 -12.46 -0.06
CA ASP A 126 -11.06 -13.63 -0.83
C ASP A 126 -10.66 -13.57 -2.31
N ASP A 127 -10.66 -12.38 -2.89
CA ASP A 127 -10.32 -12.21 -4.29
C ASP A 127 -9.24 -11.15 -4.52
N ILE A 128 -8.42 -10.92 -3.48
CA ILE A 128 -7.38 -9.87 -3.55
C ILE A 128 -6.36 -10.15 -4.66
N GLU A 129 -6.06 -11.40 -4.90
CA GLU A 129 -5.10 -11.78 -5.94
C GLU A 129 -5.59 -11.39 -7.33
N GLN A 130 -6.89 -11.50 -7.59
CA GLN A 130 -7.48 -11.10 -8.87
C GLN A 130 -7.60 -9.58 -9.02
N ARG A 131 -7.67 -8.86 -7.91
CA ARG A 131 -7.81 -7.41 -7.91
C ARG A 131 -6.48 -6.67 -7.96
N ALA A 132 -5.44 -7.25 -7.38
CA ALA A 132 -4.15 -6.60 -7.24
C ALA A 132 -3.37 -6.59 -8.56
N THR A 133 -2.61 -5.50 -8.77
CA THR A 133 -1.66 -5.39 -9.88
C THR A 133 -0.31 -5.96 -9.47
N TYR A 134 0.09 -5.76 -8.22
CA TYR A 134 1.36 -6.24 -7.69
C TYR A 134 1.18 -6.90 -6.34
N ARG A 135 2.02 -7.88 -6.09
CA ARG A 135 2.17 -8.50 -4.78
C ARG A 135 3.59 -8.27 -4.31
N VAL A 136 3.76 -7.64 -3.17
CA VAL A 136 5.08 -7.40 -2.57
C VAL A 136 5.24 -8.32 -1.38
N ILE A 137 6.24 -9.17 -1.43
CA ILE A 137 6.50 -10.17 -0.39
C ILE A 137 7.77 -9.74 0.34
N PRO A 138 7.68 -9.41 1.64
CA PRO A 138 8.86 -9.03 2.42
C PRO A 138 9.88 -10.16 2.52
N ALA A 139 11.12 -9.80 2.74
CA ALA A 139 12.18 -10.77 2.98
C ALA A 139 11.86 -11.59 4.22
N SER A 140 12.20 -12.86 4.18
CA SER A 140 12.14 -13.76 5.31
C SER A 140 13.53 -14.33 5.59
N LYS A 141 13.63 -15.19 6.63
CA LYS A 141 14.91 -15.76 7.04
C LYS A 141 15.65 -16.46 5.89
N ASN A 142 14.89 -17.06 4.96
CA ASN A 142 15.46 -17.88 3.88
C ASN A 142 15.16 -17.33 2.48
N GLU A 143 14.42 -16.22 2.37
CA GLU A 143 13.97 -15.72 1.09
C GLU A 143 14.16 -14.21 0.99
N ARG A 144 14.51 -13.76 -0.21
CA ARG A 144 14.63 -12.33 -0.50
C ARG A 144 13.25 -11.71 -0.68
N ALA A 145 13.16 -10.42 -0.43
CA ALA A 145 11.97 -9.67 -0.80
C ALA A 145 11.73 -9.76 -2.31
N THR A 146 10.47 -9.82 -2.71
CA THR A 146 10.09 -10.01 -4.11
C THR A 146 8.89 -9.12 -4.44
N VAL A 147 8.92 -8.52 -5.63
CA VAL A 147 7.75 -7.84 -6.22
C VAL A 147 7.29 -8.67 -7.39
N VAL A 148 6.03 -9.09 -7.35
CA VAL A 148 5.44 -9.93 -8.39
C VAL A 148 4.35 -9.13 -9.08
N GLU A 149 4.42 -9.01 -10.41
CA GLU A 149 3.34 -8.47 -11.21
C GLU A 149 2.32 -9.58 -11.49
N LEU A 150 1.06 -9.31 -11.22
CA LEU A 150 0.00 -10.30 -11.30
C LEU A 150 -0.80 -10.21 -12.60
#